data_8f387f1b9aba47446a60cd451d897f9e
#
_entry.id   8f387f1b9aba47446a60cd451d897f9e
#
_cell.length_a   1.000
_cell.length_b   1.000
_cell.length_c   1.000
_cell.angle_alpha   90.00
_cell.angle_beta   90.00
_cell.angle_gamma   90.00
#
_symmetry.space_group_name_H-M   'P 1'
#
loop_
_entity.id
_entity.type
_entity.pdbx_description
1 polymer ?
#
loop_
_entity_poly.entity_id
_entity_poly.type
_entity_poly.pdbx_seq_one_letter_code
_entity_poly.pdbx_strand_id
1 'polypeptide(L)'
;MKSILQGTTPTLTLEFESADLSVANIVGLEFAIKQQQTVTVYGLSDVTLDTEENTISYTFSEEETLGFTPDILLFVQARAILSDGNIVGTKLLSFNVDEFIGAGVSSE
;
A
#
# COMPACT_ATOMS: atom_id res chain seq x y z
N MET A 1 -7.46 -12.78 -7.60
CA MET A 1 -7.31 -11.69 -6.63
C MET A 1 -6.17 -12.00 -5.68
N LYS A 2 -5.37 -11.00 -5.37
CA LYS A 2 -4.24 -11.19 -4.45
C LYS A 2 -4.73 -11.23 -3.02
N SER A 3 -3.95 -11.89 -2.18
CA SER A 3 -4.27 -12.06 -0.76
C SER A 3 -3.12 -11.61 0.11
N ILE A 4 -3.45 -11.15 1.30
CA ILE A 4 -2.47 -10.85 2.34
C ILE A 4 -2.78 -11.78 3.51
N LEU A 5 -1.78 -12.54 3.95
CA LEU A 5 -1.91 -13.40 5.12
C LEU A 5 -1.54 -12.60 6.36
N GLN A 6 -2.37 -12.66 7.38
CA GLN A 6 -2.07 -12.01 8.66
C GLN A 6 -0.71 -12.48 9.21
N GLY A 7 0.01 -11.55 9.82
CA GLY A 7 1.29 -11.85 10.46
C GLY A 7 2.47 -11.94 9.50
N THR A 8 2.28 -11.58 8.23
CA THR A 8 3.36 -11.56 7.25
C THR A 8 3.74 -10.13 6.89
N THR A 9 4.82 -9.98 6.15
CA THR A 9 5.37 -8.66 5.80
C THR A 9 5.45 -8.51 4.28
N PRO A 10 4.30 -8.48 3.58
CA PRO A 10 4.31 -8.38 2.12
C PRO A 10 4.72 -6.99 1.66
N THR A 11 5.33 -6.93 0.49
CA THR A 11 5.63 -5.67 -0.18
C THR A 11 4.64 -5.49 -1.33
N LEU A 12 3.97 -4.33 -1.34
CA LEU A 12 3.09 -3.95 -2.43
C LEU A 12 3.84 -2.99 -3.34
N THR A 13 3.72 -3.21 -4.64
CA THR A 13 4.31 -2.31 -5.64
C THR A 13 3.17 -1.73 -6.47
N LEU A 14 3.13 -0.41 -6.58
CA LEU A 14 2.10 0.31 -7.32
C LEU A 14 2.71 1.05 -8.49
N GLU A 15 2.01 1.01 -9.61
CA GLU A 15 2.36 1.79 -10.80
C GLU A 15 1.35 2.91 -10.97
N PHE A 16 1.83 4.08 -11.39
CA PHE A 16 0.95 5.20 -11.71
C PHE A 16 0.40 5.02 -13.11
N GLU A 17 -0.82 5.54 -13.32
CA GLU A 17 -1.50 5.39 -14.59
C GLU A 17 -0.97 6.30 -15.69
N SER A 18 -0.15 7.28 -15.34
CA SER A 18 0.40 8.21 -16.32
C SER A 18 1.70 7.67 -16.91
N ALA A 19 1.76 7.52 -18.22
CA ALA A 19 2.94 7.03 -18.91
C ALA A 19 4.10 8.03 -18.89
N ASP A 20 3.80 9.31 -18.68
CA ASP A 20 4.81 10.37 -18.69
C ASP A 20 5.32 10.70 -17.30
N LEU A 21 4.84 10.01 -16.30
CA LEU A 21 5.25 10.25 -14.92
C LEU A 21 6.65 9.69 -14.67
N SER A 22 7.48 10.48 -13.98
CA SER A 22 8.69 9.96 -13.36
C SER A 22 8.56 10.07 -11.85
N VAL A 23 8.76 8.95 -11.14
CA VAL A 23 8.70 8.97 -9.68
C VAL A 23 9.76 9.88 -9.07
N ALA A 24 10.82 10.19 -9.83
CA ALA A 24 11.84 11.14 -9.38
C ALA A 24 11.28 12.56 -9.21
N ASN A 25 10.15 12.87 -9.86
CA ASN A 25 9.51 14.18 -9.78
C ASN A 25 8.45 14.28 -8.69
N ILE A 26 8.25 13.23 -7.91
CA ILE A 26 7.27 13.24 -6.84
C ILE A 26 7.79 14.05 -5.67
N VAL A 27 7.03 15.06 -5.26
CA VAL A 27 7.38 15.89 -4.11
C VAL A 27 6.44 15.67 -2.92
N GLY A 28 5.32 15.00 -3.14
CA GLY A 28 4.38 14.63 -2.09
C GLY A 28 3.64 13.36 -2.47
N LEU A 29 3.19 12.61 -1.48
CA LEU A 29 2.52 11.34 -1.72
C LEU A 29 1.52 11.06 -0.60
N GLU A 30 0.38 10.52 -0.99
CA GLU A 30 -0.56 9.92 -0.05
C GLU A 30 -0.77 8.48 -0.48
N PHE A 31 -0.39 7.55 0.38
CA PHE A 31 -0.57 6.11 0.18
C PHE A 31 -1.65 5.66 1.16
N ALA A 32 -2.83 5.37 0.64
CA ALA A 32 -4.01 5.12 1.46
C ALA A 32 -4.36 3.63 1.48
N ILE A 33 -4.63 3.15 2.67
CA ILE A 33 -5.08 1.77 2.90
C ILE A 33 -6.42 1.87 3.61
N LYS A 34 -7.43 1.19 3.06
CA LYS A 34 -8.77 1.23 3.65
C LYS A 34 -9.29 -0.19 3.82
N GLN A 35 -9.78 -0.48 5.02
CA GLN A 35 -10.54 -1.68 5.28
C GLN A 35 -11.76 -1.29 6.09
N GLN A 36 -12.94 -1.63 5.58
CA GLN A 36 -14.21 -1.17 6.17
C GLN A 36 -14.22 0.36 6.24
N GLN A 37 -14.30 0.94 7.41
CA GLN A 37 -14.32 2.38 7.57
C GLN A 37 -13.01 2.94 8.11
N THR A 38 -12.02 2.08 8.32
CA THR A 38 -10.72 2.50 8.79
C THR A 38 -9.82 2.84 7.62
N VAL A 39 -9.33 4.07 7.59
CA VAL A 39 -8.41 4.54 6.55
C VAL A 39 -7.11 4.94 7.21
N THR A 40 -6.01 4.43 6.69
CA THR A 40 -4.67 4.82 7.12
C THR A 40 -3.95 5.41 5.93
N VAL A 41 -3.32 6.59 6.12
CA VAL A 41 -2.62 7.28 5.05
C VAL A 41 -1.16 7.44 5.45
N TYR A 42 -0.26 7.01 4.57
CA TYR A 42 1.18 7.17 4.73
C TYR A 42 1.70 8.21 3.74
N GLY A 43 2.80 8.83 4.08
CA GLY A 43 3.41 9.86 3.25
C GLY A 43 4.60 9.33 2.46
N LEU A 44 5.26 10.27 1.77
CA LEU A 44 6.38 9.96 0.89
C LEU A 44 7.54 9.27 1.62
N SER A 45 7.78 9.64 2.88
CA SER A 45 8.88 9.05 3.65
C SER A 45 8.64 7.60 4.05
N ASP A 46 7.40 7.12 3.94
CA ASP A 46 7.04 5.77 4.35
C ASP A 46 7.12 4.75 3.21
N VAL A 47 7.30 5.21 1.98
CA VAL A 47 7.35 4.34 0.81
C VAL A 47 8.72 4.40 0.16
N THR A 48 9.00 3.41 -0.68
CA THR A 48 10.23 3.36 -1.46
C THR A 48 9.92 3.70 -2.90
N LEU A 49 10.70 4.63 -3.48
CA LEU A 49 10.58 5.00 -4.88
C LEU A 49 11.61 4.23 -5.69
N ASP A 50 11.17 3.60 -6.78
CA ASP A 50 12.06 2.91 -7.71
C ASP A 50 12.06 3.71 -9.02
N THR A 51 13.13 4.46 -9.25
CA THR A 51 13.22 5.30 -10.43
C THR A 51 13.49 4.53 -11.71
N GLU A 52 14.05 3.33 -11.61
CA GLU A 52 14.28 2.49 -12.80
C GLU A 52 12.97 1.87 -13.28
N GLU A 53 12.18 1.33 -12.37
CA GLU A 53 10.90 0.71 -12.71
C GLU A 53 9.75 1.70 -12.69
N ASN A 54 9.99 2.91 -12.19
CA ASN A 54 9.00 3.98 -12.11
C ASN A 54 7.81 3.57 -11.27
N THR A 55 8.08 2.97 -10.11
CA THR A 55 7.07 2.46 -9.19
C THR A 55 7.28 2.97 -7.80
N ILE A 56 6.26 2.82 -6.96
CA ILE A 56 6.39 2.99 -5.52
C ILE A 56 6.09 1.67 -4.84
N SER A 57 6.70 1.43 -3.70
CA SER A 57 6.45 0.21 -2.94
C SER A 57 6.36 0.50 -1.45
N TYR A 58 5.59 -0.33 -0.77
CA TYR A 58 5.40 -0.26 0.66
C TYR A 58 5.42 -1.67 1.23
N THR A 59 6.19 -1.88 2.29
CA THR A 59 6.26 -3.16 2.98
C THR A 59 5.47 -3.06 4.27
N PHE A 60 4.44 -3.89 4.40
CA PHE A 60 3.65 -3.95 5.62
C PHE A 60 4.47 -4.57 6.74
N SER A 61 4.25 -4.11 7.96
CA SER A 61 4.80 -4.76 9.14
C SER A 61 3.92 -5.93 9.56
N GLU A 62 4.48 -6.84 10.33
CA GLU A 62 3.73 -7.94 10.91
C GLU A 62 2.54 -7.42 11.72
N GLU A 63 2.79 -6.38 12.51
CA GLU A 63 1.77 -5.78 13.36
C GLU A 63 0.60 -5.23 12.55
N GLU A 64 0.90 -4.59 11.40
CA GLU A 64 -0.15 -4.05 10.54
C GLU A 64 -1.04 -5.16 9.99
N THR A 65 -0.43 -6.24 9.46
CA THR A 65 -1.21 -7.31 8.85
C THR A 65 -1.99 -8.11 9.86
N LEU A 66 -1.49 -8.24 11.10
CA LEU A 66 -2.26 -8.86 12.17
C LEU A 66 -3.49 -8.03 12.54
N GLY A 67 -3.42 -6.72 12.33
CA GLY A 67 -4.54 -5.83 12.64
C GLY A 67 -5.63 -5.80 11.57
N PHE A 68 -5.39 -6.38 10.39
CA PHE A 68 -6.41 -6.42 9.34
C PHE A 68 -7.46 -7.48 9.68
N THR A 69 -8.70 -7.17 9.34
CA THR A 69 -9.82 -8.10 9.58
C THR A 69 -9.87 -9.16 8.48
N PRO A 70 -9.81 -10.45 8.83
CA PRO A 70 -9.91 -11.50 7.82
C PRO A 70 -11.25 -11.47 7.10
N ASP A 71 -11.24 -11.91 5.85
CA ASP A 71 -12.43 -12.05 5.00
C ASP A 71 -13.11 -10.73 4.64
N ILE A 72 -12.48 -9.60 4.97
CA ILE A 72 -12.94 -8.28 4.57
C ILE A 72 -11.93 -7.72 3.57
N LEU A 73 -12.42 -7.19 2.44
CA LEU A 73 -11.54 -6.63 1.42
C LEU A 73 -10.75 -5.45 1.95
N LEU A 74 -9.48 -5.44 1.60
CA LEU A 74 -8.56 -4.35 1.86
C LEU A 74 -8.34 -3.60 0.55
N PHE A 75 -8.46 -2.28 0.58
CA PHE A 75 -8.25 -1.45 -0.61
C PHE A 75 -7.00 -0.61 -0.44
N VAL A 76 -6.23 -0.49 -1.51
CA VAL A 76 -4.98 0.27 -1.52
C VAL A 76 -4.96 1.15 -2.75
N GLN A 77 -4.61 2.41 -2.56
CA GLN A 77 -4.51 3.38 -3.64
C GLN A 77 -3.54 4.47 -3.21
N ALA A 78 -2.85 5.06 -4.18
CA ALA A 78 -1.96 6.17 -3.89
C ALA A 78 -2.18 7.30 -4.89
N ARG A 79 -1.88 8.52 -4.45
CA ARG A 79 -1.79 9.67 -5.35
C ARG A 79 -0.54 10.45 -5.02
N ALA A 80 0.06 11.04 -6.04
CA ALA A 80 1.32 11.74 -5.92
C ALA A 80 1.18 13.15 -6.44
N ILE A 81 1.87 14.06 -5.78
CA ILE A 81 1.99 15.46 -6.19
C ILE A 81 3.36 15.61 -6.84
N LEU A 82 3.37 16.08 -8.07
CA LEU A 82 4.60 16.24 -8.84
C LEU A 82 5.17 17.64 -8.67
N SER A 83 6.45 17.79 -9.00
CA SER A 83 7.14 19.07 -8.86
C SER A 83 6.53 20.19 -9.70
N ASP A 84 5.79 19.86 -10.77
CA ASP A 84 5.08 20.84 -11.61
C ASP A 84 3.69 21.17 -11.09
N GLY A 85 3.27 20.59 -9.97
CA GLY A 85 1.97 20.82 -9.35
C GLY A 85 0.87 19.87 -9.80
N ASN A 86 1.13 19.01 -10.79
CA ASN A 86 0.15 18.00 -11.20
C ASN A 86 0.00 16.92 -10.15
N ILE A 87 -1.21 16.36 -10.07
CA ILE A 87 -1.51 15.27 -9.15
C ILE A 87 -1.91 14.06 -10.00
N VAL A 88 -1.27 12.94 -9.75
CA VAL A 88 -1.51 11.69 -10.47
C VAL A 88 -1.84 10.58 -9.48
N GLY A 89 -2.57 9.56 -9.94
CA GLY A 89 -2.98 8.48 -9.08
C GLY A 89 -2.64 7.10 -9.63
N THR A 90 -2.73 6.12 -8.76
CA THR A 90 -2.62 4.71 -9.12
C THR A 90 -4.02 4.12 -9.27
N LYS A 91 -4.10 2.93 -9.84
CA LYS A 91 -5.34 2.17 -9.82
C LYS A 91 -5.66 1.74 -8.39
N LEU A 92 -6.94 1.61 -8.11
CA LEU A 92 -7.38 1.04 -6.85
C LEU A 92 -7.13 -0.46 -6.89
N LEU A 93 -6.38 -0.95 -5.91
CA LEU A 93 -6.12 -2.38 -5.76
C LEU A 93 -6.93 -2.92 -4.60
N SER A 94 -7.37 -4.16 -4.72
CA SER A 94 -8.07 -4.83 -3.64
C SER A 94 -7.40 -6.16 -3.34
N PHE A 95 -7.44 -6.54 -2.07
CA PHE A 95 -6.82 -7.76 -1.57
C PHE A 95 -7.75 -8.46 -0.63
N ASN A 96 -7.75 -9.79 -0.67
CA ASN A 96 -8.34 -10.57 0.41
C ASN A 96 -7.38 -10.57 1.58
N VAL A 97 -7.91 -10.64 2.78
CA VAL A 97 -7.11 -10.84 3.99
C VAL A 97 -7.41 -12.24 4.50
N ASP A 98 -6.39 -13.08 4.53
CA ASP A 98 -6.50 -14.45 5.00
C ASP A 98 -6.09 -14.51 6.46
N GLU A 99 -6.88 -15.22 7.25
CA GLU A 99 -6.57 -15.39 8.66
C GLU A 99 -5.43 -16.38 8.84
N PHE A 100 -4.43 -16.00 9.63
CA PHE A 100 -3.45 -16.95 10.09
C PHE A 100 -4.04 -17.68 11.31
N ILE A 101 -4.08 -19.00 11.26
CA ILE A 101 -4.75 -19.80 12.30
C ILE A 101 -4.15 -19.58 13.69
N GLY A 102 -2.91 -19.11 13.74
CA GLY A 102 -2.25 -18.78 15.01
C GLY A 102 -2.38 -17.32 15.41
N ALA A 103 -3.07 -16.48 14.62
CA ALA A 103 -3.23 -15.07 14.97
C ALA A 103 -4.05 -14.96 16.25
N GLY A 104 -3.60 -14.14 17.17
CA GLY A 104 -4.25 -14.04 18.47
C GLY A 104 -3.68 -15.00 19.52
N VAL A 105 -2.84 -15.94 19.09
CA VAL A 105 -2.08 -16.78 20.03
C VAL A 105 -0.73 -16.11 20.21
N SER A 106 -0.29 -16.04 21.46
CA SER A 106 1.02 -15.47 21.75
C SER A 106 2.10 -16.24 20.99
N SER A 107 2.93 -15.54 20.26
CA SER A 107 4.04 -16.15 19.54
C SER A 107 5.22 -16.32 20.50
N GLU A 108 5.45 -17.50 20.89
CA GLU A 108 6.61 -17.80 21.72
C GLU A 108 7.80 -18.22 20.93
#